data_bafd7a4cc7b89d620cdb3147c1ab4e50
#
_entry.id   bafd7a4cc7b89d620cdb3147c1ab4e50
#
_cell.length_a   1.000
_cell.length_b   1.000
_cell.length_c   1.000
_cell.angle_alpha   90.00
_cell.angle_beta   90.00
_cell.angle_gamma   90.00
#
_symmetry.space_group_name_H-M   'P 1'
#
loop_
_entity.id
_entity.type
_entity.pdbx_description
1 polymer ?
#
loop_
_entity_poly.entity_id
_entity_poly.type
_entity_poly.pdbx_seq_one_letter_code
_entity_poly.pdbx_strand_id
1 'polypeptide(L)'
;MFNIFLNEILKISSSTKDSNFKEQTNLVSKFVSLLDDENIKSIVKEIGIIPECIKASSSAEKLFSKSSDIILARAFIMLGLKSKALDGRGDSADVLAESVFHKYSLVADAKCFRLSRTAKNQKDFKVSALSNWRGGENEYAVLVSPYFQYPKEESQIYKTALNENVCLIAWEHISLLLENNIRETENISLESIWESSKMIARDSKISSAKNCFLPKVNKIVSKKLGFSEEQFTRSLNQCKLSIIARGSTEITYCENKIERIKNLTKEEAINELIKETKLEEKINVINSFISSLDTELEENKNGQS
;
A
#
# COMPACT_ATOMS: atom_id res chain seq x y z
N MET A 1 14.31 6.20 -10.66
CA MET A 1 13.53 7.07 -9.75
C MET A 1 13.14 6.37 -8.45
N PHE A 2 12.65 5.15 -8.44
CA PHE A 2 12.24 4.45 -7.22
C PHE A 2 13.32 4.44 -6.12
N ASN A 3 14.59 4.18 -6.45
CA ASN A 3 15.69 4.22 -5.47
C ASN A 3 15.89 5.61 -4.83
N ILE A 4 15.66 6.70 -5.57
CA ILE A 4 15.72 8.07 -5.04
C ILE A 4 14.58 8.28 -4.04
N PHE A 5 13.37 7.88 -4.41
CA PHE A 5 12.21 7.90 -3.52
C PHE A 5 12.44 7.07 -2.25
N LEU A 6 12.93 5.85 -2.37
CA LEU A 6 13.26 4.97 -1.26
C LEU A 6 14.29 5.61 -0.30
N ASN A 7 15.36 6.16 -0.86
CA ASN A 7 16.39 6.84 -0.08
C ASN A 7 15.82 8.06 0.68
N GLU A 8 14.90 8.82 0.07
CA GLU A 8 14.27 9.94 0.77
C GLU A 8 13.36 9.46 1.92
N ILE A 9 12.60 8.37 1.73
CA ILE A 9 11.82 7.75 2.82
C ILE A 9 12.72 7.32 3.99
N LEU A 10 13.84 6.65 3.69
CA LEU A 10 14.79 6.20 4.72
C LEU A 10 15.44 7.40 5.44
N LYS A 11 15.80 8.44 4.71
CA LYS A 11 16.36 9.68 5.25
C LYS A 11 15.35 10.38 6.17
N ILE A 12 14.12 10.60 5.74
CA ILE A 12 13.05 11.19 6.55
C ILE A 12 12.84 10.36 7.83
N SER A 13 12.72 9.04 7.69
CA SER A 13 12.52 8.15 8.84
C SER A 13 13.67 8.18 9.86
N SER A 14 14.92 8.43 9.42
CA SER A 14 16.10 8.45 10.29
C SER A 14 16.40 9.82 10.90
N SER A 15 16.17 10.90 10.17
CA SER A 15 16.50 12.27 10.58
C SER A 15 15.49 12.87 11.53
N THR A 16 14.30 12.29 11.64
CA THR A 16 13.20 12.83 12.44
C THR A 16 12.81 11.93 13.61
N LYS A 17 13.82 11.41 14.34
CA LYS A 17 13.59 10.50 15.48
C LYS A 17 12.66 11.07 16.56
N ASP A 18 12.66 12.38 16.74
CA ASP A 18 11.83 13.10 17.72
C ASP A 18 10.59 13.75 17.10
N SER A 19 10.41 13.68 15.76
CA SER A 19 9.23 14.23 15.09
C SER A 19 8.08 13.23 15.09
N ASN A 20 6.87 13.76 15.17
CA ASN A 20 5.71 12.91 15.10
C ASN A 20 5.51 12.36 13.65
N PHE A 21 4.83 11.24 13.52
CA PHE A 21 4.57 10.57 12.23
C PHE A 21 3.89 11.48 11.19
N LYS A 22 3.12 12.46 11.65
CA LYS A 22 2.44 13.44 10.79
C LYS A 22 3.45 14.36 10.07
N GLU A 23 4.50 14.81 10.76
CA GLU A 23 5.56 15.61 10.11
C GLU A 23 6.30 14.81 9.05
N GLN A 24 6.64 13.55 9.35
CA GLN A 24 7.27 12.66 8.38
C GLN A 24 6.38 12.49 7.13
N THR A 25 5.09 12.27 7.33
CA THR A 25 4.10 12.15 6.24
C THR A 25 4.02 13.43 5.41
N ASN A 26 4.04 14.60 6.05
CA ASN A 26 4.03 15.89 5.36
C ASN A 26 5.30 16.11 4.51
N LEU A 27 6.47 15.71 5.01
CA LEU A 27 7.72 15.78 4.24
C LEU A 27 7.67 14.88 3.00
N VAL A 28 7.14 13.66 3.13
CA VAL A 28 6.92 12.77 1.98
C VAL A 28 5.94 13.39 0.99
N SER A 29 4.82 13.93 1.45
CA SER A 29 3.82 14.57 0.59
C SER A 29 4.43 15.74 -0.18
N LYS A 30 5.25 16.57 0.48
CA LYS A 30 5.98 17.67 -0.14
C LYS A 30 6.97 17.15 -1.20
N PHE A 31 7.74 16.12 -0.88
CA PHE A 31 8.66 15.51 -1.84
C PHE A 31 7.92 15.00 -3.09
N VAL A 32 6.84 14.22 -2.89
CA VAL A 32 6.02 13.67 -3.98
C VAL A 32 5.38 14.77 -4.83
N SER A 33 4.98 15.91 -4.26
CA SER A 33 4.38 17.01 -5.00
C SER A 33 5.36 17.72 -5.96
N LEU A 34 6.67 17.56 -5.75
CA LEU A 34 7.71 18.11 -6.61
C LEU A 34 8.10 17.19 -7.78
N LEU A 35 7.61 15.94 -7.77
CA LEU A 35 7.91 14.95 -8.81
C LEU A 35 7.02 15.19 -10.03
N ASP A 36 7.61 15.08 -11.23
CA ASP A 36 6.88 15.07 -12.48
C ASP A 36 6.13 13.74 -12.70
N ASP A 37 5.28 13.71 -13.70
CA ASP A 37 4.42 12.58 -13.98
C ASP A 37 5.21 11.31 -14.37
N GLU A 38 6.34 11.43 -15.08
CA GLU A 38 7.18 10.28 -15.45
C GLU A 38 7.87 9.67 -14.22
N ASN A 39 8.28 10.50 -13.28
CA ASN A 39 8.82 10.07 -12.01
C ASN A 39 7.76 9.31 -11.19
N ILE A 40 6.52 9.81 -11.14
CA ILE A 40 5.39 9.13 -10.48
C ILE A 40 5.08 7.79 -11.17
N LYS A 41 5.00 7.74 -12.50
CA LYS A 41 4.81 6.47 -13.25
C LYS A 41 5.87 5.43 -12.88
N SER A 42 7.14 5.87 -12.79
CA SER A 42 8.25 4.98 -12.36
C SER A 42 8.06 4.44 -10.94
N ILE A 43 7.59 5.28 -10.00
CA ILE A 43 7.36 4.86 -8.61
C ILE A 43 6.15 3.92 -8.53
N VAL A 44 5.06 4.19 -9.24
CA VAL A 44 3.83 3.37 -9.25
C VAL A 44 4.11 1.92 -9.65
N LYS A 45 5.07 1.68 -10.54
CA LYS A 45 5.47 0.32 -10.96
C LYS A 45 6.05 -0.52 -9.82
N GLU A 46 6.63 0.11 -8.80
CA GLU A 46 7.42 -0.57 -7.78
C GLU A 46 6.88 -0.41 -6.36
N ILE A 47 6.01 0.61 -6.11
CA ILE A 47 5.54 0.97 -4.77
C ILE A 47 4.77 -0.16 -4.06
N GLY A 48 4.17 -1.07 -4.80
CA GLY A 48 3.47 -2.23 -4.24
C GLY A 48 4.38 -3.22 -3.52
N ILE A 49 5.71 -3.11 -3.66
CA ILE A 49 6.68 -4.03 -3.06
C ILE A 49 7.51 -3.29 -2.02
N ILE A 50 7.40 -3.69 -0.76
CA ILE A 50 8.24 -3.17 0.32
C ILE A 50 9.64 -3.77 0.17
N PRO A 51 10.71 -2.96 0.02
CA PRO A 51 12.08 -3.46 -0.07
C PRO A 51 12.53 -4.18 1.20
N GLU A 52 13.34 -5.24 1.07
CA GLU A 52 13.89 -5.97 2.22
C GLU A 52 14.91 -5.14 3.01
N CYS A 53 15.47 -4.09 2.42
CA CYS A 53 16.34 -3.15 3.15
C CYS A 53 15.60 -2.31 4.20
N ILE A 54 14.29 -2.18 4.12
CA ILE A 54 13.47 -1.56 5.16
C ILE A 54 13.28 -2.59 6.28
N LYS A 55 13.67 -2.27 7.51
CA LYS A 55 13.47 -3.18 8.67
C LYS A 55 11.97 -3.41 8.92
N ALA A 56 11.58 -4.67 9.10
CA ALA A 56 10.19 -5.01 9.41
C ALA A 56 9.74 -4.41 10.76
N SER A 57 8.48 -4.00 10.85
CA SER A 57 7.88 -3.38 12.03
C SER A 57 8.63 -2.13 12.51
N SER A 58 9.25 -1.39 11.60
CA SER A 58 9.95 -0.12 11.86
C SER A 58 9.10 1.09 11.48
N SER A 59 9.53 2.27 11.95
CA SER A 59 8.95 3.55 11.51
C SER A 59 9.11 3.76 10.01
N ALA A 60 10.24 3.32 9.43
CA ALA A 60 10.47 3.38 7.98
C ALA A 60 9.47 2.53 7.20
N GLU A 61 9.11 1.33 7.69
CA GLU A 61 8.08 0.51 7.03
C GLU A 61 6.69 1.14 7.12
N LYS A 62 6.33 1.71 8.27
CA LYS A 62 5.08 2.47 8.43
C LYS A 62 5.03 3.68 7.47
N LEU A 63 6.16 4.42 7.37
CA LEU A 63 6.25 5.58 6.50
C LEU A 63 6.19 5.17 5.02
N PHE A 64 6.86 4.07 4.62
CA PHE A 64 6.76 3.52 3.28
C PHE A 64 5.33 3.12 2.93
N SER A 65 4.63 2.43 3.84
CA SER A 65 3.22 2.07 3.64
C SER A 65 2.34 3.32 3.49
N LYS A 66 2.54 4.35 4.32
CA LYS A 66 1.79 5.63 4.17
C LYS A 66 2.16 6.37 2.89
N SER A 67 3.40 6.24 2.44
CA SER A 67 3.83 6.80 1.16
C SER A 67 3.10 6.16 -0.03
N SER A 68 2.70 4.89 0.06
CA SER A 68 1.89 4.26 -1.00
C SER A 68 0.51 4.91 -1.16
N ASP A 69 -0.11 5.39 -0.07
CA ASP A 69 -1.36 6.14 -0.14
C ASP A 69 -1.16 7.52 -0.80
N ILE A 70 -0.05 8.19 -0.49
CA ILE A 70 0.30 9.48 -1.12
C ILE A 70 0.54 9.32 -2.62
N ILE A 71 1.26 8.26 -3.02
CA ILE A 71 1.48 7.93 -4.44
C ILE A 71 0.17 7.56 -5.13
N LEU A 72 -0.73 6.82 -4.46
CA LEU A 72 -2.05 6.49 -5.01
C LEU A 72 -2.88 7.77 -5.23
N ALA A 73 -2.90 8.68 -4.27
CA ALA A 73 -3.59 9.96 -4.42
C ALA A 73 -3.04 10.76 -5.61
N ARG A 74 -1.72 10.78 -5.80
CA ARG A 74 -1.08 11.43 -6.94
C ARG A 74 -1.42 10.73 -8.26
N ALA A 75 -1.44 9.40 -8.28
CA ALA A 75 -1.86 8.61 -9.43
C ALA A 75 -3.32 8.91 -9.83
N PHE A 76 -4.23 9.04 -8.88
CA PHE A 76 -5.61 9.43 -9.15
C PHE A 76 -5.72 10.85 -9.74
N ILE A 77 -4.88 11.79 -9.30
CA ILE A 77 -4.80 13.12 -9.93
C ILE A 77 -4.37 13.00 -11.40
N MET A 78 -3.37 12.17 -11.69
CA MET A 78 -2.92 11.94 -13.07
C MET A 78 -4.01 11.25 -13.91
N LEU A 79 -4.82 10.40 -13.31
CA LEU A 79 -6.00 9.79 -13.95
C LEU A 79 -7.18 10.80 -14.13
N GLY A 80 -7.04 12.05 -13.73
CA GLY A 80 -8.05 13.11 -13.93
C GLY A 80 -9.03 13.32 -12.79
N LEU A 81 -8.82 12.65 -11.66
CA LEU A 81 -9.64 12.84 -10.45
C LEU A 81 -9.05 13.94 -9.57
N LYS A 82 -9.88 14.57 -8.75
CA LYS A 82 -9.43 15.38 -7.62
C LYS A 82 -9.19 14.46 -6.45
N SER A 83 -7.96 14.40 -5.95
CA SER A 83 -7.61 13.40 -4.91
C SER A 83 -6.66 13.95 -3.87
N LYS A 84 -6.71 13.35 -2.68
CA LYS A 84 -5.79 13.61 -1.57
C LYS A 84 -5.60 12.36 -0.70
N ALA A 85 -4.39 12.21 -0.17
CA ALA A 85 -4.14 11.30 0.94
C ALA A 85 -4.69 11.94 2.22
N LEU A 86 -5.35 11.15 3.06
CA LEU A 86 -5.93 11.62 4.31
C LEU A 86 -4.93 11.44 5.47
N ASP A 87 -4.96 12.35 6.41
CA ASP A 87 -4.23 12.21 7.66
C ASP A 87 -4.79 11.00 8.42
N GLY A 88 -3.93 10.01 8.67
CA GLY A 88 -4.33 8.74 9.27
C GLY A 88 -4.97 8.92 10.64
N ARG A 89 -6.28 8.82 10.71
CA ARG A 89 -7.01 8.48 11.93
C ARG A 89 -7.25 6.98 11.89
N GLY A 90 -7.13 6.30 13.03
CA GLY A 90 -7.08 4.84 13.10
C GLY A 90 -8.29 4.07 12.53
N ASP A 91 -9.36 4.76 12.12
CA ASP A 91 -10.59 4.16 11.62
C ASP A 91 -11.19 4.98 10.46
N SER A 92 -10.36 5.30 9.47
CA SER A 92 -10.75 6.03 8.26
C SER A 92 -9.99 5.52 7.04
N ALA A 93 -10.53 5.78 5.85
CA ALA A 93 -9.82 5.53 4.59
C ALA A 93 -8.53 6.37 4.51
N ASP A 94 -7.58 5.89 3.72
CA ASP A 94 -6.28 6.53 3.55
C ASP A 94 -6.24 7.51 2.38
N VAL A 95 -7.11 7.34 1.38
CA VAL A 95 -7.21 8.21 0.19
C VAL A 95 -8.67 8.52 -0.10
N LEU A 96 -8.92 9.78 -0.45
CA LEU A 96 -10.19 10.26 -0.99
C LEU A 96 -9.96 10.75 -2.41
N ALA A 97 -10.86 10.39 -3.34
CA ALA A 97 -10.86 10.92 -4.70
C ALA A 97 -12.28 11.22 -5.19
N GLU A 98 -12.40 12.21 -6.06
CA GLU A 98 -13.65 12.72 -6.59
C GLU A 98 -13.51 12.95 -8.10
N SER A 99 -14.50 12.51 -8.86
CA SER A 99 -14.59 12.83 -10.27
C SER A 99 -14.89 14.34 -10.45
N VAL A 100 -14.17 14.96 -11.38
CA VAL A 100 -14.43 16.36 -11.76
C VAL A 100 -15.64 16.44 -12.69
N PHE A 101 -15.90 15.39 -13.47
CA PHE A 101 -16.86 15.43 -14.57
C PHE A 101 -18.11 14.56 -14.34
N HIS A 102 -18.01 13.46 -13.58
CA HIS A 102 -19.03 12.38 -13.55
C HIS A 102 -19.74 12.20 -12.20
N LYS A 103 -19.61 13.19 -11.29
CA LYS A 103 -20.37 13.28 -10.02
C LYS A 103 -20.31 12.02 -9.16
N TYR A 104 -19.16 11.38 -9.06
CA TYR A 104 -18.91 10.28 -8.12
C TYR A 104 -17.68 10.58 -7.25
N SER A 105 -17.65 9.96 -6.08
CA SER A 105 -16.50 9.99 -5.18
C SER A 105 -16.13 8.58 -4.75
N LEU A 106 -14.90 8.40 -4.32
CA LEU A 106 -14.41 7.13 -3.84
C LEU A 106 -13.44 7.30 -2.66
N VAL A 107 -13.45 6.33 -1.78
CA VAL A 107 -12.40 6.12 -0.79
C VAL A 107 -11.49 4.99 -1.25
N ALA A 108 -10.19 5.09 -0.94
CA ALA A 108 -9.25 4.06 -1.32
C ALA A 108 -8.24 3.75 -0.20
N ASP A 109 -7.67 2.58 -0.26
CA ASP A 109 -6.60 2.08 0.61
C ASP A 109 -5.56 1.36 -0.27
N ALA A 110 -4.28 1.73 -0.11
CA ALA A 110 -3.16 1.15 -0.83
C ALA A 110 -2.47 0.09 -0.01
N LYS A 111 -2.21 -1.07 -0.61
CA LYS A 111 -1.46 -2.16 0.03
C LYS A 111 -0.13 -2.37 -0.68
N CYS A 112 0.90 -2.55 0.13
CA CYS A 112 2.21 -2.98 -0.31
C CYS A 112 2.69 -4.13 0.58
N PHE A 113 3.41 -5.09 -0.01
CA PHE A 113 3.87 -6.29 0.69
C PHE A 113 5.30 -6.62 0.30
N ARG A 114 6.06 -7.21 1.25
CA ARG A 114 7.36 -7.80 0.93
C ARG A 114 7.20 -9.02 0.03
N LEU A 115 8.17 -9.26 -0.83
CA LEU A 115 8.19 -10.49 -1.62
C LEU A 115 8.43 -11.72 -0.74
N SER A 116 9.18 -11.55 0.35
CA SER A 116 9.43 -12.61 1.36
C SER A 116 8.19 -12.97 2.19
N ARG A 117 7.13 -12.17 2.15
CA ARG A 117 5.91 -12.45 2.92
C ARG A 117 5.06 -13.54 2.27
N THR A 118 5.05 -14.73 2.85
CA THR A 118 4.35 -15.92 2.32
C THR A 118 2.85 -15.94 2.64
N ALA A 119 2.46 -15.50 3.84
CA ALA A 119 1.06 -15.50 4.27
C ALA A 119 0.45 -14.10 4.16
N LYS A 120 -0.66 -13.99 3.42
CA LYS A 120 -1.49 -12.79 3.32
C LYS A 120 -2.91 -13.15 3.74
N ASN A 121 -3.29 -12.66 4.92
CA ASN A 121 -4.58 -12.97 5.52
C ASN A 121 -5.64 -11.95 5.08
N GLN A 122 -6.91 -12.29 5.25
CA GLN A 122 -8.03 -11.39 4.99
C GLN A 122 -7.89 -10.05 5.73
N LYS A 123 -7.36 -10.07 6.96
CA LYS A 123 -7.12 -8.88 7.80
C LYS A 123 -6.14 -7.88 7.16
N ASP A 124 -5.22 -8.34 6.32
CA ASP A 124 -4.24 -7.48 5.64
C ASP A 124 -4.88 -6.58 4.59
N PHE A 125 -6.00 -7.01 4.02
CA PHE A 125 -6.71 -6.31 2.95
C PHE A 125 -7.83 -5.39 3.45
N LYS A 126 -8.33 -5.59 4.68
CA LYS A 126 -9.32 -4.73 5.33
C LYS A 126 -10.55 -4.38 4.46
N VAL A 127 -11.03 -5.31 3.62
CA VAL A 127 -12.10 -5.05 2.65
C VAL A 127 -13.37 -4.53 3.33
N SER A 128 -13.83 -5.17 4.42
CA SER A 128 -15.01 -4.71 5.16
C SER A 128 -14.80 -3.36 5.83
N ALA A 129 -13.60 -3.09 6.37
CA ALA A 129 -13.31 -1.79 6.94
C ALA A 129 -13.38 -0.68 5.87
N LEU A 130 -12.82 -0.94 4.69
CA LEU A 130 -12.88 0.01 3.58
C LEU A 130 -14.32 0.26 3.09
N SER A 131 -15.16 -0.77 3.08
CA SER A 131 -16.61 -0.61 2.82
C SER A 131 -17.27 0.30 3.86
N ASN A 132 -16.95 0.11 5.15
CA ASN A 132 -17.48 0.95 6.22
C ASN A 132 -16.99 2.41 6.09
N TRP A 133 -15.73 2.62 5.73
CA TRP A 133 -15.17 3.96 5.52
C TRP A 133 -15.75 4.70 4.32
N ARG A 134 -16.27 3.98 3.31
CA ARG A 134 -17.05 4.58 2.24
C ARG A 134 -18.23 5.38 2.78
N GLY A 135 -18.89 4.87 3.84
CA GLY A 135 -20.05 5.52 4.43
C GLY A 135 -21.19 5.71 3.46
N GLY A 136 -22.04 6.72 3.73
CA GLY A 136 -23.11 7.15 2.82
C GLY A 136 -22.72 8.32 1.90
N GLU A 137 -21.50 8.83 2.02
CA GLU A 137 -21.03 10.04 1.32
C GLU A 137 -20.26 9.74 0.04
N ASN A 138 -19.71 8.52 -0.09
CA ASN A 138 -18.91 8.11 -1.25
C ASN A 138 -19.59 6.95 -1.97
N GLU A 139 -19.55 6.96 -3.31
CA GLU A 139 -20.16 5.92 -4.14
C GLU A 139 -19.33 4.64 -4.14
N TYR A 140 -17.99 4.75 -4.13
CA TYR A 140 -17.11 3.61 -4.33
C TYR A 140 -16.08 3.46 -3.21
N ALA A 141 -15.68 2.21 -2.97
CA ALA A 141 -14.56 1.83 -2.13
C ALA A 141 -13.57 1.03 -2.99
N VAL A 142 -12.29 1.41 -2.97
CA VAL A 142 -11.26 0.89 -3.88
C VAL A 142 -10.06 0.40 -3.09
N LEU A 143 -9.76 -0.89 -3.19
CA LEU A 143 -8.55 -1.49 -2.66
C LEU A 143 -7.52 -1.64 -3.78
N VAL A 144 -6.35 -1.04 -3.61
CA VAL A 144 -5.22 -1.18 -4.54
C VAL A 144 -4.15 -2.05 -3.92
N SER A 145 -3.79 -3.16 -4.58
CA SER A 145 -2.80 -4.12 -4.07
C SER A 145 -1.96 -4.68 -5.24
N PRO A 146 -0.74 -5.19 -4.99
CA PRO A 146 0.02 -5.84 -6.06
C PRO A 146 -0.75 -7.02 -6.68
N TYR A 147 -0.85 -7.07 -8.00
CA TYR A 147 -1.62 -8.06 -8.75
C TYR A 147 -1.26 -9.50 -8.39
N PHE A 148 0.04 -9.79 -8.41
CA PHE A 148 0.55 -11.15 -8.18
C PHE A 148 0.61 -11.52 -6.70
N GLN A 149 0.33 -10.57 -5.81
CA GLN A 149 0.30 -10.79 -4.36
C GLN A 149 -1.12 -10.80 -3.77
N TYR A 150 -2.16 -10.70 -4.60
CA TYR A 150 -3.51 -10.97 -4.14
C TYR A 150 -3.62 -12.38 -3.55
N PRO A 151 -4.44 -12.59 -2.50
CA PRO A 151 -4.56 -13.87 -1.82
C PRO A 151 -4.90 -15.04 -2.75
N LYS A 152 -4.75 -16.24 -2.23
CA LYS A 152 -5.11 -17.47 -2.93
C LYS A 152 -6.60 -17.51 -3.26
N GLU A 153 -6.98 -18.46 -4.09
CA GLU A 153 -8.31 -18.62 -4.67
C GLU A 153 -9.42 -18.75 -3.61
N GLU A 154 -9.14 -19.46 -2.50
CA GLU A 154 -10.09 -19.71 -1.43
C GLU A 154 -10.29 -18.52 -0.48
N SER A 155 -9.58 -17.43 -0.67
CA SER A 155 -9.65 -16.27 0.22
C SER A 155 -11.05 -15.63 0.21
N GLN A 156 -11.56 -15.35 1.39
CA GLN A 156 -12.86 -14.70 1.59
C GLN A 156 -12.91 -13.26 1.07
N ILE A 157 -11.76 -12.63 0.78
CA ILE A 157 -11.75 -11.22 0.33
C ILE A 157 -12.58 -11.01 -0.94
N TYR A 158 -12.60 -11.97 -1.86
CA TYR A 158 -13.33 -11.86 -3.11
C TYR A 158 -14.84 -11.87 -2.89
N LYS A 159 -15.31 -12.78 -2.02
CA LYS A 159 -16.72 -12.82 -1.63
C LYS A 159 -17.14 -11.55 -0.88
N THR A 160 -16.31 -11.11 0.05
CA THR A 160 -16.54 -9.87 0.80
C THR A 160 -16.58 -8.67 -0.14
N ALA A 161 -15.64 -8.56 -1.07
CA ALA A 161 -15.60 -7.47 -2.05
C ALA A 161 -16.85 -7.41 -2.95
N LEU A 162 -17.37 -8.58 -3.36
CA LEU A 162 -18.61 -8.65 -4.13
C LEU A 162 -19.83 -8.24 -3.31
N ASN A 163 -19.95 -8.73 -2.08
CA ASN A 163 -21.10 -8.46 -1.20
C ASN A 163 -21.14 -6.99 -0.76
N GLU A 164 -19.98 -6.39 -0.52
CA GLU A 164 -19.85 -5.05 0.03
C GLU A 164 -19.51 -3.99 -1.02
N ASN A 165 -19.48 -4.39 -2.30
CA ASN A 165 -19.18 -3.51 -3.43
C ASN A 165 -17.85 -2.77 -3.25
N VAL A 166 -16.77 -3.50 -2.97
CA VAL A 166 -15.41 -2.97 -2.90
C VAL A 166 -14.64 -3.37 -4.16
N CYS A 167 -14.17 -2.39 -4.91
CA CYS A 167 -13.33 -2.61 -6.08
C CYS A 167 -11.97 -3.14 -5.66
N LEU A 168 -11.56 -4.31 -6.16
CA LEU A 168 -10.21 -4.83 -6.01
C LEU A 168 -9.44 -4.58 -7.31
N ILE A 169 -8.54 -3.61 -7.30
CA ILE A 169 -7.69 -3.24 -8.43
C ILE A 169 -6.21 -3.40 -8.06
N ALA A 170 -5.33 -3.48 -9.04
CA ALA A 170 -3.91 -3.67 -8.79
C ALA A 170 -3.07 -2.44 -9.15
N TRP A 171 -1.89 -2.32 -8.52
CA TRP A 171 -0.88 -1.35 -8.90
C TRP A 171 -0.49 -1.45 -10.36
N GLU A 172 -0.44 -2.68 -10.89
CA GLU A 172 -0.17 -2.94 -12.31
C GLU A 172 -1.28 -2.37 -13.21
N HIS A 173 -2.55 -2.43 -12.78
CA HIS A 173 -3.64 -1.79 -13.52
C HIS A 173 -3.49 -0.27 -13.52
N ILE A 174 -3.20 0.34 -12.35
CA ILE A 174 -2.95 1.79 -12.25
C ILE A 174 -1.76 2.19 -13.15
N SER A 175 -0.66 1.42 -13.10
CA SER A 175 0.52 1.66 -13.95
C SER A 175 0.16 1.64 -15.42
N LEU A 176 -0.56 0.62 -15.89
CA LEU A 176 -0.97 0.51 -17.29
C LEU A 176 -1.86 1.68 -17.74
N LEU A 177 -2.80 2.11 -16.89
CA LEU A 177 -3.64 3.28 -17.19
C LEU A 177 -2.78 4.55 -17.34
N LEU A 178 -1.84 4.78 -16.43
CA LEU A 178 -0.94 5.95 -16.46
C LEU A 178 0.01 5.91 -17.65
N GLU A 179 0.60 4.77 -17.96
CA GLU A 179 1.53 4.60 -19.10
C GLU A 179 0.86 4.86 -20.45
N ASN A 180 -0.43 4.53 -20.55
CA ASN A 180 -1.22 4.79 -21.75
C ASN A 180 -1.96 6.14 -21.70
N ASN A 181 -1.59 7.02 -20.76
CA ASN A 181 -2.15 8.34 -20.61
C ASN A 181 -3.68 8.36 -20.52
N ILE A 182 -4.27 7.31 -19.95
CA ILE A 182 -5.71 7.26 -19.69
C ILE A 182 -6.04 8.29 -18.61
N ARG A 183 -6.95 9.18 -18.95
CA ARG A 183 -7.38 10.25 -18.06
C ARG A 183 -8.88 10.45 -18.19
N GLU A 184 -9.53 10.65 -17.04
CA GLU A 184 -10.93 11.03 -17.01
C GLU A 184 -11.13 12.44 -17.60
N THR A 185 -12.14 12.57 -18.45
CA THR A 185 -12.56 13.81 -19.09
C THR A 185 -14.09 13.83 -19.16
N GLU A 186 -14.70 14.89 -19.68
CA GLU A 186 -16.15 14.95 -19.90
C GLU A 186 -16.69 13.74 -20.72
N ASN A 187 -15.88 13.25 -21.66
CA ASN A 187 -16.26 12.14 -22.56
C ASN A 187 -15.74 10.77 -22.14
N ILE A 188 -14.85 10.72 -21.15
CA ILE A 188 -14.20 9.48 -20.68
C ILE A 188 -14.42 9.37 -19.19
N SER A 189 -15.27 8.46 -18.75
CA SER A 189 -15.45 8.12 -17.34
C SER A 189 -14.62 6.90 -16.97
N LEU A 190 -13.99 6.92 -15.79
CA LEU A 190 -13.33 5.75 -15.18
C LEU A 190 -14.26 4.97 -14.23
N GLU A 191 -15.48 5.43 -14.04
CA GLU A 191 -16.47 4.87 -13.11
C GLU A 191 -16.64 3.36 -13.23
N SER A 192 -16.67 2.81 -14.46
CA SER A 192 -16.79 1.37 -14.68
C SER A 192 -15.66 0.53 -14.07
N ILE A 193 -14.49 1.14 -13.81
CA ILE A 193 -13.40 0.48 -13.08
C ILE A 193 -13.78 0.38 -11.60
N TRP A 194 -14.24 1.47 -11.04
CA TRP A 194 -14.58 1.56 -9.61
C TRP A 194 -15.82 0.74 -9.25
N GLU A 195 -16.77 0.64 -10.19
CA GLU A 195 -18.00 -0.18 -10.08
C GLU A 195 -17.76 -1.67 -10.36
N SER A 196 -16.55 -2.11 -10.65
CA SER A 196 -16.24 -3.46 -11.14
C SER A 196 -16.83 -4.57 -10.26
N SER A 197 -16.76 -4.47 -8.94
CA SER A 197 -17.31 -5.49 -8.03
C SER A 197 -18.83 -5.64 -8.18
N LYS A 198 -19.56 -4.54 -8.30
CA LYS A 198 -21.00 -4.54 -8.53
C LYS A 198 -21.37 -5.13 -9.89
N MET A 199 -20.59 -4.82 -10.92
CA MET A 199 -20.76 -5.42 -12.25
C MET A 199 -20.52 -6.93 -12.22
N ILE A 200 -19.48 -7.38 -11.52
CA ILE A 200 -19.14 -8.80 -11.36
C ILE A 200 -20.24 -9.52 -10.55
N ALA A 201 -20.73 -8.93 -9.48
CA ALA A 201 -21.76 -9.53 -8.61
C ALA A 201 -23.11 -9.77 -9.32
N ARG A 202 -23.42 -8.98 -10.35
CA ARG A 202 -24.64 -9.17 -11.19
C ARG A 202 -24.58 -10.41 -12.07
N ASP A 203 -23.41 -10.97 -12.32
CA ASP A 203 -23.25 -12.18 -13.11
C ASP A 203 -23.32 -13.40 -12.19
N SER A 204 -24.51 -14.02 -12.08
CA SER A 204 -24.78 -15.17 -11.21
C SER A 204 -23.92 -16.43 -11.48
N LYS A 205 -23.20 -16.46 -12.60
CA LYS A 205 -22.30 -17.56 -12.96
C LYS A 205 -20.87 -17.36 -12.46
N ILE A 206 -20.59 -16.23 -11.81
CA ILE A 206 -19.23 -15.90 -11.37
C ILE A 206 -18.99 -16.42 -9.96
N SER A 207 -17.92 -17.18 -9.82
CA SER A 207 -17.36 -17.56 -8.53
C SER A 207 -16.69 -16.36 -7.86
N SER A 208 -16.76 -16.29 -6.53
CA SER A 208 -16.01 -15.33 -5.70
C SER A 208 -14.49 -15.57 -5.71
N ALA A 209 -14.02 -16.64 -6.34
CA ALA A 209 -12.62 -17.01 -6.39
C ALA A 209 -11.75 -16.04 -7.23
N LYS A 210 -10.49 -15.96 -6.88
CA LYS A 210 -9.48 -15.15 -7.57
C LYS A 210 -9.50 -15.33 -9.09
N ASN A 211 -9.57 -16.58 -9.54
CA ASN A 211 -9.51 -16.93 -10.96
C ASN A 211 -10.71 -16.45 -11.78
N CYS A 212 -11.80 -16.05 -11.12
CA CYS A 212 -12.96 -15.47 -11.77
C CYS A 212 -13.01 -13.96 -11.59
N PHE A 213 -12.62 -13.45 -10.42
CA PHE A 213 -12.68 -12.04 -10.09
C PHE A 213 -11.67 -11.20 -10.89
N LEU A 214 -10.37 -11.49 -10.75
CA LEU A 214 -9.32 -10.67 -11.39
C LEU A 214 -9.40 -10.68 -12.93
N PRO A 215 -9.69 -11.78 -13.64
CA PRO A 215 -9.92 -11.76 -15.10
C PRO A 215 -11.06 -10.84 -15.53
N LYS A 216 -12.10 -10.69 -14.73
CA LYS A 216 -13.19 -9.74 -15.05
C LYS A 216 -12.74 -8.29 -14.85
N VAL A 217 -11.99 -8.00 -13.79
CA VAL A 217 -11.38 -6.68 -13.60
C VAL A 217 -10.40 -6.37 -14.73
N ASN A 218 -9.56 -7.33 -15.13
CA ASN A 218 -8.66 -7.21 -16.28
C ASN A 218 -9.41 -6.81 -17.55
N LYS A 219 -10.56 -7.46 -17.83
CA LYS A 219 -11.39 -7.16 -18.99
C LYS A 219 -11.94 -5.74 -18.97
N ILE A 220 -12.35 -5.24 -17.79
CA ILE A 220 -12.84 -3.87 -17.64
C ILE A 220 -11.70 -2.86 -17.89
N VAL A 221 -10.54 -3.09 -17.29
CA VAL A 221 -9.36 -2.23 -17.47
C VAL A 221 -8.85 -2.29 -18.91
N SER A 222 -8.78 -3.49 -19.52
CA SER A 222 -8.40 -3.67 -20.93
C SER A 222 -9.30 -2.87 -21.87
N LYS A 223 -10.62 -2.88 -21.63
CA LYS A 223 -11.58 -2.10 -22.41
C LYS A 223 -11.32 -0.59 -22.29
N LYS A 224 -10.95 -0.10 -21.09
CA LYS A 224 -10.58 1.32 -20.90
C LYS A 224 -9.30 1.70 -21.61
N LEU A 225 -8.34 0.78 -21.69
CA LEU A 225 -7.10 0.94 -22.44
C LEU A 225 -7.28 0.86 -23.97
N GLY A 226 -8.41 0.33 -24.44
CA GLY A 226 -8.59 0.00 -25.86
C GLY A 226 -7.74 -1.19 -26.32
N PHE A 227 -7.32 -2.04 -25.38
CA PHE A 227 -6.45 -3.19 -25.66
C PHE A 227 -7.26 -4.42 -26.03
N SER A 228 -6.73 -5.22 -26.98
CA SER A 228 -7.17 -6.60 -27.14
C SER A 228 -6.76 -7.45 -25.91
N GLU A 229 -7.38 -8.61 -25.76
CA GLU A 229 -7.04 -9.55 -24.70
C GLU A 229 -5.56 -9.97 -24.73
N GLU A 230 -5.02 -10.17 -25.95
CA GLU A 230 -3.60 -10.50 -26.14
C GLU A 230 -2.67 -9.35 -25.73
N GLN A 231 -3.01 -8.12 -26.10
CA GLN A 231 -2.22 -6.95 -25.72
C GLN A 231 -2.20 -6.80 -24.20
N PHE A 232 -3.34 -6.93 -23.53
CA PHE A 232 -3.43 -6.84 -22.09
C PHE A 232 -2.64 -7.95 -21.39
N THR A 233 -2.77 -9.20 -21.86
CA THR A 233 -2.01 -10.34 -21.34
C THR A 233 -0.50 -10.13 -21.50
N ARG A 234 -0.07 -9.60 -22.65
CA ARG A 234 1.35 -9.26 -22.88
C ARG A 234 1.84 -8.19 -21.90
N SER A 235 1.04 -7.15 -21.65
CA SER A 235 1.38 -6.10 -20.68
C SER A 235 1.47 -6.64 -19.26
N LEU A 236 0.55 -7.49 -18.82
CA LEU A 236 0.64 -8.16 -17.51
C LEU A 236 1.87 -9.08 -17.40
N ASN A 237 2.23 -9.79 -18.47
CA ASN A 237 3.45 -10.60 -18.48
C ASN A 237 4.70 -9.74 -18.36
N GLN A 238 4.71 -8.54 -18.96
CA GLN A 238 5.81 -7.59 -18.76
C GLN A 238 5.91 -7.11 -17.31
N CYS A 239 4.79 -6.79 -16.66
CA CYS A 239 4.75 -6.49 -15.22
C CYS A 239 5.30 -7.66 -14.38
N LYS A 240 4.91 -8.90 -14.73
CA LYS A 240 5.43 -10.10 -14.05
C LYS A 240 6.94 -10.24 -14.16
N LEU A 241 7.52 -9.98 -15.35
CA LEU A 241 8.97 -9.99 -15.54
C LEU A 241 9.67 -8.93 -14.70
N SER A 242 9.08 -7.73 -14.59
CA SER A 242 9.61 -6.66 -13.72
C SER A 242 9.64 -7.09 -12.24
N ILE A 243 8.61 -7.79 -11.77
CA ILE A 243 8.56 -8.30 -10.40
C ILE A 243 9.59 -9.42 -10.18
N ILE A 244 9.81 -10.29 -11.18
CA ILE A 244 10.86 -11.32 -11.12
C ILE A 244 12.24 -10.66 -11.00
N ALA A 245 12.52 -9.64 -11.83
CA ALA A 245 13.77 -8.88 -11.75
C ALA A 245 13.93 -8.19 -10.39
N ARG A 246 12.84 -7.60 -9.85
CA ARG A 246 12.84 -7.04 -8.51
C ARG A 246 13.15 -8.09 -7.45
N GLY A 247 12.58 -9.30 -7.55
CA GLY A 247 12.87 -10.43 -6.66
C GLY A 247 14.36 -10.78 -6.63
N SER A 248 15.02 -10.81 -7.79
CA SER A 248 16.46 -11.03 -7.87
C SER A 248 17.25 -9.96 -7.12
N THR A 249 16.86 -8.69 -7.23
CA THR A 249 17.48 -7.58 -6.49
C THR A 249 17.34 -7.76 -4.96
N GLU A 250 16.15 -8.15 -4.49
CA GLU A 250 15.90 -8.39 -3.07
C GLU A 250 16.68 -9.61 -2.54
N ILE A 251 16.83 -10.67 -3.34
CA ILE A 251 17.68 -11.85 -3.02
C ILE A 251 19.13 -11.40 -2.88
N THR A 252 19.67 -10.66 -3.85
CA THR A 252 21.05 -10.15 -3.80
C THR A 252 21.28 -9.29 -2.55
N TYR A 253 20.30 -8.45 -2.15
CA TYR A 253 20.41 -7.71 -0.90
C TYR A 253 20.55 -8.64 0.31
N CYS A 254 19.73 -9.71 0.39
CA CYS A 254 19.79 -10.68 1.48
C CYS A 254 21.13 -11.43 1.49
N GLU A 255 21.64 -11.85 0.32
CA GLU A 255 22.93 -12.53 0.18
C GLU A 255 24.09 -11.63 0.65
N ASN A 256 24.10 -10.38 0.23
CA ASN A 256 25.09 -9.39 0.70
C ASN A 256 25.02 -9.19 2.22
N LYS A 257 23.82 -9.17 2.79
CA LYS A 257 23.65 -9.10 4.25
C LYS A 257 24.21 -10.34 4.95
N ILE A 258 24.01 -11.52 4.40
CA ILE A 258 24.58 -12.79 4.93
C ILE A 258 26.10 -12.72 4.91
N GLU A 259 26.70 -12.33 3.79
CA GLU A 259 28.16 -12.23 3.67
C GLU A 259 28.74 -11.17 4.65
N ARG A 260 28.07 -10.04 4.81
CA ARG A 260 28.43 -9.06 5.83
C ARG A 260 28.46 -9.68 7.23
N ILE A 261 27.40 -10.42 7.60
CA ILE A 261 27.28 -11.05 8.92
C ILE A 261 28.40 -12.08 9.15
N LYS A 262 28.74 -12.89 8.15
CA LYS A 262 29.83 -13.88 8.23
C LYS A 262 31.20 -13.24 8.48
N ASN A 263 31.40 -12.00 8.05
CA ASN A 263 32.66 -11.26 8.21
C ASN A 263 32.73 -10.43 9.49
N LEU A 264 31.68 -10.43 10.35
CA LEU A 264 31.69 -9.78 11.64
C LEU A 264 32.57 -10.54 12.63
N THR A 265 33.21 -9.82 13.54
CA THR A 265 33.78 -10.42 14.76
C THR A 265 32.66 -11.02 15.62
N LYS A 266 33.04 -11.94 16.53
CA LYS A 266 32.08 -12.55 17.46
C LYS A 266 31.30 -11.49 18.25
N GLU A 267 31.99 -10.43 18.70
CA GLU A 267 31.37 -9.37 19.50
C GLU A 267 30.39 -8.54 18.66
N GLU A 268 30.77 -8.13 17.45
CA GLU A 268 29.91 -7.43 16.51
C GLU A 268 28.67 -8.25 16.14
N ALA A 269 28.83 -9.56 15.88
CA ALA A 269 27.72 -10.44 15.58
C ALA A 269 26.72 -10.55 16.73
N ILE A 270 27.21 -10.62 17.98
CA ILE A 270 26.35 -10.63 19.18
C ILE A 270 25.60 -9.31 19.30
N ASN A 271 26.26 -8.16 19.12
CA ASN A 271 25.63 -6.86 19.18
C ASN A 271 24.57 -6.67 18.08
N GLU A 272 24.85 -7.13 16.86
CA GLU A 272 23.88 -7.11 15.77
C GLU A 272 22.64 -7.97 16.10
N LEU A 273 22.83 -9.16 16.71
CA LEU A 273 21.74 -10.04 17.14
C LEU A 273 20.87 -9.38 18.22
N ILE A 274 21.48 -8.75 19.23
CA ILE A 274 20.76 -8.01 20.29
C ILE A 274 19.91 -6.90 19.65
N LYS A 275 20.49 -6.14 18.72
CA LYS A 275 19.82 -5.07 18.00
C LYS A 275 18.66 -5.58 17.12
N GLU A 276 18.86 -6.68 16.40
CA GLU A 276 17.81 -7.26 15.56
C GLU A 276 16.63 -7.82 16.36
N THR A 277 16.89 -8.38 17.54
CA THR A 277 15.86 -8.88 18.45
C THR A 277 15.15 -7.76 19.25
N LYS A 278 15.65 -6.51 19.13
CA LYS A 278 15.09 -5.33 19.82
C LYS A 278 14.98 -5.50 21.35
N LEU A 279 15.91 -6.21 21.97
CA LEU A 279 15.83 -6.48 23.42
C LEU A 279 15.92 -5.19 24.25
N GLU A 280 16.80 -4.27 23.88
CA GLU A 280 16.95 -2.99 24.57
C GLU A 280 15.69 -2.11 24.43
N GLU A 281 15.10 -2.06 23.20
CA GLU A 281 13.83 -1.36 22.98
C GLU A 281 12.70 -1.94 23.86
N LYS A 282 12.63 -3.28 23.97
CA LYS A 282 11.63 -3.96 24.81
C LYS A 282 11.82 -3.62 26.30
N ILE A 283 13.08 -3.63 26.78
CA ILE A 283 13.39 -3.27 28.15
C ILE A 283 12.96 -1.83 28.43
N ASN A 284 13.29 -0.88 27.54
CA ASN A 284 12.91 0.53 27.71
C ASN A 284 11.38 0.73 27.74
N VAL A 285 10.64 0.04 26.87
CA VAL A 285 9.17 0.10 26.87
C VAL A 285 8.59 -0.46 28.16
N ILE A 286 9.12 -1.59 28.67
CA ILE A 286 8.67 -2.18 29.93
C ILE A 286 8.98 -1.24 31.10
N ASN A 287 10.18 -0.67 31.17
CA ASN A 287 10.56 0.26 32.23
C ASN A 287 9.67 1.52 32.19
N SER A 288 9.41 2.10 31.03
CA SER A 288 8.49 3.24 30.88
C SER A 288 7.07 2.91 31.36
N PHE A 289 6.60 1.71 31.06
CA PHE A 289 5.28 1.25 31.53
C PHE A 289 5.27 1.10 33.09
N ILE A 290 6.29 0.47 33.67
CA ILE A 290 6.41 0.35 35.12
C ILE A 290 6.41 1.73 35.78
N SER A 291 7.25 2.66 35.28
CA SER A 291 7.32 4.03 35.82
C SER A 291 5.98 4.76 35.74
N SER A 292 5.19 4.55 34.69
CA SER A 292 3.84 5.15 34.60
C SER A 292 2.88 4.61 35.68
N LEU A 293 2.96 3.32 36.00
CA LEU A 293 2.16 2.72 37.06
C LEU A 293 2.58 3.19 38.46
N ASP A 294 3.88 3.35 38.70
CA ASP A 294 4.40 3.89 39.96
C ASP A 294 3.90 5.32 40.18
N THR A 295 3.90 6.17 39.17
CA THR A 295 3.37 7.54 39.24
C THR A 295 1.88 7.54 39.57
N GLU A 296 1.07 6.70 38.95
CA GLU A 296 -0.37 6.58 39.27
C GLU A 296 -0.62 6.09 40.69
N LEU A 297 0.25 5.22 41.24
CA LEU A 297 0.16 4.74 42.63
C LEU A 297 0.51 5.84 43.65
N GLU A 298 1.46 6.71 43.35
CA GLU A 298 1.82 7.85 44.17
C GLU A 298 0.76 8.95 44.20
N GLU A 299 0.17 9.27 43.02
CA GLU A 299 -0.93 10.22 42.90
C GLU A 299 -2.16 9.76 43.70
N ASN A 300 -2.50 8.47 43.66
CA ASN A 300 -3.63 7.89 44.39
C ASN A 300 -3.42 7.91 45.93
N LYS A 301 -2.17 7.82 46.40
CA LYS A 301 -1.84 7.95 47.84
C LYS A 301 -1.96 9.39 48.35
N ASN A 302 -1.58 10.35 47.50
CA ASN A 302 -1.60 11.79 47.86
C ASN A 302 -3.02 12.41 47.72
N GLY A 303 -3.94 11.79 47.00
CA GLY A 303 -5.34 12.21 46.86
C GLY A 303 -6.28 11.68 47.94
N GLN A 304 -5.78 10.84 48.88
CA GLN A 304 -6.58 10.27 49.99
C GLN A 304 -6.19 10.83 51.37
N SER A 305 -5.34 11.86 51.40
CA SER A 305 -4.97 12.57 52.64
C SER A 305 -5.61 14.01 52.66
#